data_edc8d861463f416769bd76bba368d859
#
_entry.id   edc8d861463f416769bd76bba368d859
#
_cell.length_a   1.000
_cell.length_b   1.000
_cell.length_c   1.000
_cell.angle_alpha   90.00
_cell.angle_beta   90.00
_cell.angle_gamma   90.00
#
_symmetry.space_group_name_H-M   'P 1'
#
loop_
_entity.id
_entity.type
_entity.pdbx_description
1 polymer ?
#
loop_
_entity_poly.entity_id
_entity_poly.type
_entity_poly.pdbx_seq_one_letter_code
_entity_poly.pdbx_strand_id
1 'polypeptide(L)'
;MKKDIWVFNFSGIYDNESFYLSDKGSFNVLDMTGISGTNCMCDDSAVQRIRQIFADNGVSPYGIHFIDNGNYHYMSALVAEMIGEPFSLVVLDHHPDMQSPMFGDILSCGGWVKEVFDKTPGVRDIHIIGADRGLISELAEEDRQRVTFYDLKDIFGEGIRLPDTGYPVFLSIDKDVVSDKELTTNWDQGEMTREQLLSFVKEMLAKKDVIAMDICGECAPDQEGCDVTKAAAENDSLNKALLDCAI
;
A
#
# COMPACT_ATOMS: atom_id res chain seq x y z
N MET A 1 7.65 -15.27 14.88
CA MET A 1 8.64 -14.17 14.84
C MET A 1 7.89 -12.87 15.09
N LYS A 2 8.29 -12.01 16.04
CA LYS A 2 7.67 -10.68 16.18
C LYS A 2 7.96 -9.94 14.89
N LYS A 3 6.92 -9.57 14.14
CA LYS A 3 7.08 -8.76 12.93
C LYS A 3 7.40 -7.33 13.37
N ASP A 4 8.39 -6.70 12.76
CA ASP A 4 8.61 -5.27 12.93
C ASP A 4 7.46 -4.52 12.30
N ILE A 5 6.93 -3.51 12.99
CA ILE A 5 5.84 -2.68 12.50
C ILE A 5 6.35 -1.25 12.41
N TRP A 6 6.28 -0.68 11.22
CA TRP A 6 6.71 0.68 10.94
C TRP A 6 5.51 1.54 10.61
N VAL A 7 5.52 2.78 11.09
CA VAL A 7 4.48 3.78 10.79
C VAL A 7 5.20 5.01 10.25
N PHE A 8 4.96 5.33 8.98
CA PHE A 8 5.55 6.48 8.30
C PHE A 8 4.52 7.61 8.26
N ASN A 9 4.61 8.56 9.18
CA ASN A 9 3.65 9.65 9.33
C ASN A 9 4.10 10.87 8.53
N PHE A 10 3.57 11.06 7.32
CA PHE A 10 3.89 12.18 6.43
C PHE A 10 2.94 13.36 6.58
N SER A 11 1.66 13.09 6.70
CA SER A 11 0.62 14.14 6.72
C SER A 11 0.23 14.56 8.13
N GLY A 12 0.59 13.77 9.15
CA GLY A 12 0.12 13.95 10.52
C GLY A 12 -1.23 13.28 10.79
N ILE A 13 -1.81 12.53 9.83
CA ILE A 13 -3.13 11.90 10.01
C ILE A 13 -3.11 10.89 11.16
N TYR A 14 -2.03 10.17 11.36
CA TYR A 14 -1.90 9.18 12.42
C TYR A 14 -1.94 9.79 13.84
N ASP A 15 -1.76 11.10 13.99
CA ASP A 15 -1.95 11.77 15.29
C ASP A 15 -3.42 11.69 15.79
N ASN A 16 -4.36 11.41 14.89
CA ASN A 16 -5.78 11.18 15.17
C ASN A 16 -6.15 9.71 15.36
N GLU A 17 -5.18 8.79 15.32
CA GLU A 17 -5.38 7.35 15.40
C GLU A 17 -4.69 6.72 16.61
N SER A 18 -5.04 5.48 16.90
CA SER A 18 -4.57 4.79 18.12
C SER A 18 -4.13 3.34 17.90
N PHE A 19 -4.16 2.80 16.67
CA PHE A 19 -3.80 1.42 16.38
C PHE A 19 -2.36 1.09 16.81
N TYR A 20 -1.44 2.04 16.65
CA TYR A 20 -0.03 1.89 16.97
C TYR A 20 0.31 2.11 18.47
N LEU A 21 -0.69 2.50 19.27
CA LEU A 21 -0.54 2.62 20.73
C LEU A 21 -0.86 1.30 21.45
N SER A 22 -1.17 0.23 20.71
CA SER A 22 -1.55 -1.06 21.26
C SER A 22 -0.34 -1.87 21.72
N ASP A 23 -0.54 -2.73 22.74
CA ASP A 23 0.48 -3.66 23.24
C ASP A 23 0.71 -4.89 22.34
N LYS A 24 -0.01 -4.98 21.20
CA LYS A 24 0.02 -6.15 20.31
C LYS A 24 1.28 -6.28 19.49
N GLY A 25 2.05 -5.20 19.33
CA GLY A 25 3.25 -5.17 18.50
C GLY A 25 4.32 -4.22 19.04
N SER A 26 5.49 -4.26 18.41
CA SER A 26 6.53 -3.25 18.60
C SER A 26 6.44 -2.26 17.45
N PHE A 27 5.88 -1.09 17.70
CA PHE A 27 5.71 -0.06 16.68
C PHE A 27 6.91 0.89 16.66
N ASN A 28 7.42 1.15 15.47
CA ASN A 28 8.45 2.14 15.20
C ASN A 28 7.80 3.26 14.39
N VAL A 29 7.50 4.38 15.04
CA VAL A 29 6.86 5.54 14.40
C VAL A 29 7.92 6.50 13.93
N LEU A 30 7.93 6.82 12.64
CA LEU A 30 8.82 7.81 12.04
C LEU A 30 8.02 9.04 11.62
N ASP A 31 8.36 10.17 12.22
CA ASP A 31 7.82 11.48 11.80
C ASP A 31 8.50 11.90 10.50
N MET A 32 7.73 11.91 9.42
CA MET A 32 8.16 12.30 8.07
C MET A 32 7.55 13.65 7.64
N THR A 33 6.77 14.31 8.50
CA THR A 33 6.03 15.55 8.19
C THR A 33 6.92 16.71 7.74
N GLY A 34 8.18 16.71 8.18
CA GLY A 34 9.16 17.74 7.83
C GLY A 34 9.86 17.57 6.47
N ILE A 35 9.54 16.51 5.69
CA ILE A 35 10.20 16.26 4.41
C ILE A 35 9.40 16.93 3.29
N SER A 36 9.98 17.95 2.67
CA SER A 36 9.37 18.58 1.49
C SER A 36 9.57 17.76 0.23
N GLY A 37 8.70 17.96 -0.77
CA GLY A 37 8.78 17.25 -2.06
C GLY A 37 8.26 15.83 -2.03
N THR A 38 7.33 15.51 -1.11
CA THR A 38 6.82 14.15 -0.88
C THR A 38 5.34 13.96 -1.25
N ASN A 39 4.58 15.03 -1.47
CA ASN A 39 3.14 14.93 -1.68
C ASN A 39 2.81 14.50 -3.12
N CYS A 40 2.18 13.36 -3.32
CA CYS A 40 1.86 12.68 -4.58
C CYS A 40 3.10 12.32 -5.42
N MET A 41 4.10 13.16 -5.43
CA MET A 41 5.38 12.96 -6.13
C MET A 41 6.52 13.07 -5.12
N CYS A 42 7.52 12.21 -5.28
CA CYS A 42 8.71 12.21 -4.44
C CYS A 42 9.91 12.61 -5.27
N ASP A 43 10.44 13.82 -5.05
CA ASP A 43 11.62 14.27 -5.77
C ASP A 43 12.90 13.56 -5.28
N ASP A 44 13.98 13.65 -6.08
CA ASP A 44 15.23 12.96 -5.78
C ASP A 44 15.79 13.29 -4.39
N SER A 45 15.62 14.54 -3.94
CA SER A 45 16.11 15.00 -2.64
C SER A 45 15.31 14.36 -1.51
N ALA A 46 13.99 14.26 -1.69
CA ALA A 46 13.08 13.59 -0.76
C ALA A 46 13.38 12.08 -0.71
N VAL A 47 13.55 11.42 -1.85
CA VAL A 47 13.93 10.00 -1.93
C VAL A 47 15.23 9.74 -1.17
N GLN A 48 16.27 10.55 -1.39
CA GLN A 48 17.54 10.42 -0.67
C GLN A 48 17.36 10.63 0.84
N ARG A 49 16.53 11.60 1.23
CA ARG A 49 16.28 11.86 2.64
C ARG A 49 15.53 10.70 3.30
N ILE A 50 14.53 10.12 2.65
CA ILE A 50 13.79 8.96 3.14
C ILE A 50 14.72 7.75 3.29
N ARG A 51 15.55 7.46 2.27
CA ARG A 51 16.53 6.36 2.35
C ARG A 51 17.53 6.55 3.50
N GLN A 52 17.97 7.78 3.76
CA GLN A 52 18.84 8.08 4.90
C GLN A 52 18.12 7.81 6.23
N ILE A 53 16.85 8.24 6.37
CA ILE A 53 16.04 7.96 7.56
C ILE A 53 15.87 6.46 7.75
N PHE A 54 15.62 5.71 6.69
CA PHE A 54 15.52 4.25 6.76
C PHE A 54 16.82 3.62 7.28
N ALA A 55 17.96 4.04 6.74
CA ALA A 55 19.27 3.54 7.16
C ALA A 55 19.58 3.91 8.63
N ASP A 56 19.31 5.15 9.04
CA ASP A 56 19.59 5.64 10.39
C ASP A 56 18.74 4.94 11.46
N ASN A 57 17.53 4.49 11.11
CA ASN A 57 16.60 3.82 12.01
C ASN A 57 16.59 2.29 11.85
N GLY A 58 17.33 1.75 10.90
CA GLY A 58 17.37 0.31 10.66
C GLY A 58 16.02 -0.24 10.15
N VAL A 59 15.33 0.51 9.29
CA VAL A 59 14.05 0.07 8.70
C VAL A 59 14.27 -1.22 7.94
N SER A 60 13.44 -2.23 8.25
CA SER A 60 13.45 -3.51 7.57
C SER A 60 12.40 -3.50 6.45
N PRO A 61 12.68 -4.04 5.25
CA PRO A 61 11.64 -4.26 4.25
C PRO A 61 10.69 -5.41 4.62
N TYR A 62 11.06 -6.21 5.61
CA TYR A 62 10.28 -7.35 6.07
C TYR A 62 9.44 -6.96 7.29
N GLY A 63 8.14 -7.17 7.23
CA GLY A 63 7.24 -6.83 8.32
C GLY A 63 5.98 -6.12 7.85
N ILE A 64 5.51 -5.15 8.62
CA ILE A 64 4.30 -4.39 8.33
C ILE A 64 4.65 -2.90 8.30
N HIS A 65 4.23 -2.20 7.24
CA HIS A 65 4.45 -0.78 7.07
C HIS A 65 3.13 -0.05 6.87
N PHE A 66 2.84 0.93 7.71
CA PHE A 66 1.72 1.86 7.52
C PHE A 66 2.24 3.12 6.83
N ILE A 67 1.66 3.47 5.69
CA ILE A 67 2.20 4.47 4.74
C ILE A 67 1.27 5.68 4.58
N ASP A 68 0.56 6.10 5.62
CA ASP A 68 -0.24 7.33 5.54
C ASP A 68 -1.36 7.26 4.45
N ASN A 69 -1.73 8.37 3.83
CA ASN A 69 -2.74 8.42 2.78
C ASN A 69 -2.15 8.08 1.40
N GLY A 70 -3.02 7.87 0.41
CA GLY A 70 -2.65 7.42 -0.94
C GLY A 70 -1.62 8.28 -1.67
N ASN A 71 -1.45 9.56 -1.27
CA ASN A 71 -0.40 10.42 -1.85
C ASN A 71 1.02 9.89 -1.61
N TYR A 72 1.20 8.99 -0.63
CA TYR A 72 2.49 8.44 -0.25
C TYR A 72 2.66 6.95 -0.63
N HIS A 73 1.74 6.38 -1.42
CA HIS A 73 1.80 4.96 -1.81
C HIS A 73 3.10 4.58 -2.53
N TYR A 74 3.81 5.54 -3.14
CA TYR A 74 5.14 5.32 -3.72
C TYR A 74 6.18 4.81 -2.71
N MET A 75 5.93 4.90 -1.40
CA MET A 75 6.80 4.32 -0.38
C MET A 75 6.95 2.82 -0.53
N SER A 76 5.93 2.14 -1.06
CA SER A 76 5.99 0.71 -1.38
C SER A 76 7.10 0.39 -2.39
N ALA A 77 7.41 1.29 -3.32
CA ALA A 77 8.58 1.12 -4.20
C ALA A 77 9.91 1.20 -3.43
N LEU A 78 10.02 2.13 -2.47
CA LEU A 78 11.23 2.28 -1.65
C LEU A 78 11.42 1.10 -0.68
N VAL A 79 10.34 0.47 -0.23
CA VAL A 79 10.40 -0.77 0.54
C VAL A 79 10.78 -1.95 -0.36
N ALA A 80 10.15 -2.06 -1.54
CA ALA A 80 10.40 -3.14 -2.51
C ALA A 80 11.88 -3.21 -2.95
N GLU A 81 12.53 -2.06 -3.17
CA GLU A 81 13.93 -2.01 -3.57
C GLU A 81 14.90 -2.60 -2.52
N MET A 82 14.47 -2.66 -1.26
CA MET A 82 15.27 -3.20 -0.15
C MET A 82 15.11 -4.71 0.02
N ILE A 83 14.13 -5.35 -0.64
CA ILE A 83 13.90 -6.81 -0.55
C ILE A 83 15.03 -7.54 -1.26
N GLY A 84 15.79 -8.34 -0.50
CA GLY A 84 17.02 -8.99 -0.97
C GLY A 84 16.82 -10.32 -1.72
N GLU A 85 15.58 -10.76 -1.92
CA GLU A 85 15.24 -12.04 -2.53
C GLU A 85 14.16 -11.88 -3.63
N PRO A 86 14.00 -12.85 -4.54
CA PRO A 86 12.91 -12.82 -5.50
C PRO A 86 11.54 -12.86 -4.82
N PHE A 87 10.60 -12.00 -5.27
CA PHE A 87 9.27 -11.90 -4.69
C PHE A 87 8.18 -11.68 -5.75
N SER A 88 6.95 -12.03 -5.38
CA SER A 88 5.72 -11.69 -6.09
C SER A 88 5.11 -10.46 -5.43
N LEU A 89 4.73 -9.43 -6.21
CA LEU A 89 4.01 -8.27 -5.71
C LEU A 89 2.50 -8.48 -5.89
N VAL A 90 1.74 -8.42 -4.81
CA VAL A 90 0.27 -8.45 -4.83
C VAL A 90 -0.25 -7.13 -4.30
N VAL A 91 -1.01 -6.40 -5.12
CA VAL A 91 -1.56 -5.08 -4.81
C VAL A 91 -3.08 -5.17 -4.75
N LEU A 92 -3.67 -4.66 -3.67
CA LEU A 92 -5.11 -4.37 -3.56
C LEU A 92 -5.25 -2.86 -3.65
N ASP A 93 -5.92 -2.38 -4.70
CA ASP A 93 -5.96 -0.95 -5.02
C ASP A 93 -7.08 -0.68 -6.04
N HIS A 94 -7.73 0.48 -5.93
CA HIS A 94 -8.66 0.97 -6.94
C HIS A 94 -7.94 1.50 -8.19
N HIS A 95 -6.66 1.88 -8.04
CA HIS A 95 -5.81 2.40 -9.09
C HIS A 95 -4.79 1.34 -9.54
N PRO A 96 -4.40 1.31 -10.81
CA PRO A 96 -3.35 0.39 -11.28
C PRO A 96 -1.94 0.83 -10.89
N ASP A 97 -1.74 2.09 -10.52
CA ASP A 97 -0.47 2.73 -10.14
C ASP A 97 0.70 2.46 -11.10
N MET A 98 0.37 2.39 -12.39
CA MET A 98 1.30 2.13 -13.49
C MET A 98 1.43 3.30 -14.46
N GLN A 99 1.14 4.52 -14.02
CA GLN A 99 1.29 5.72 -14.84
C GLN A 99 2.77 5.98 -15.15
N SER A 100 3.03 6.40 -16.38
CA SER A 100 4.35 6.89 -16.73
C SER A 100 4.64 8.22 -16.02
N PRO A 101 5.88 8.47 -15.60
CA PRO A 101 6.25 9.72 -14.93
C PRO A 101 5.86 10.95 -15.79
N MET A 102 5.25 11.95 -15.17
CA MET A 102 4.88 13.19 -15.87
C MET A 102 6.09 14.03 -16.26
N PHE A 103 7.17 13.94 -15.47
CA PHE A 103 8.42 14.70 -15.68
C PHE A 103 9.62 13.83 -15.32
N GLY A 104 10.55 13.64 -16.25
CA GLY A 104 11.76 12.86 -15.99
C GLY A 104 11.45 11.46 -15.46
N ASP A 105 12.14 11.07 -14.39
CA ASP A 105 11.96 9.78 -13.70
C ASP A 105 11.41 9.97 -12.28
N ILE A 106 10.57 11.00 -12.07
CA ILE A 106 10.05 11.32 -10.73
C ILE A 106 9.16 10.18 -10.23
N LEU A 107 9.44 9.71 -9.02
CA LEU A 107 8.62 8.71 -8.34
C LEU A 107 7.28 9.34 -7.92
N SER A 108 6.16 8.64 -8.14
CA SER A 108 4.83 9.14 -7.81
C SER A 108 3.92 8.04 -7.26
N CYS A 109 2.89 8.43 -6.52
CA CYS A 109 1.88 7.49 -6.01
C CYS A 109 1.22 6.72 -7.15
N GLY A 110 0.80 7.37 -8.24
CA GLY A 110 0.15 6.71 -9.38
C GLY A 110 1.10 5.98 -10.34
N GLY A 111 2.42 5.94 -10.07
CA GLY A 111 3.41 5.29 -10.95
C GLY A 111 4.32 4.27 -10.26
N TRP A 112 4.13 4.03 -8.97
CA TRP A 112 5.08 3.24 -8.19
C TRP A 112 5.15 1.76 -8.58
N VAL A 113 4.04 1.15 -9.01
CA VAL A 113 4.04 -0.24 -9.49
C VAL A 113 4.89 -0.40 -10.75
N LYS A 114 4.80 0.58 -11.67
CA LYS A 114 5.66 0.63 -12.85
C LYS A 114 7.13 0.81 -12.47
N GLU A 115 7.42 1.68 -11.51
CA GLU A 115 8.76 1.89 -10.97
C GLU A 115 9.37 0.59 -10.42
N VAL A 116 8.59 -0.15 -9.61
CA VAL A 116 9.02 -1.47 -9.08
C VAL A 116 9.31 -2.43 -10.22
N PHE A 117 8.42 -2.52 -11.21
CA PHE A 117 8.62 -3.42 -12.33
C PHE A 117 9.88 -3.08 -13.14
N ASP A 118 10.10 -1.80 -13.41
CA ASP A 118 11.20 -1.35 -14.27
C ASP A 118 12.56 -1.36 -13.56
N LYS A 119 12.58 -1.10 -12.24
CA LYS A 119 13.83 -0.82 -11.51
C LYS A 119 14.16 -1.78 -10.37
N THR A 120 13.22 -2.66 -9.95
CA THR A 120 13.47 -3.61 -8.86
C THR A 120 13.75 -5.02 -9.39
N PRO A 121 15.01 -5.46 -9.44
CA PRO A 121 15.36 -6.76 -10.04
C PRO A 121 14.79 -7.98 -9.31
N GLY A 122 14.34 -7.79 -8.06
CA GLY A 122 13.75 -8.84 -7.23
C GLY A 122 12.32 -9.22 -7.63
N VAL A 123 11.53 -8.29 -8.18
CA VAL A 123 10.14 -8.59 -8.56
C VAL A 123 10.09 -9.57 -9.73
N ARG A 124 9.21 -10.58 -9.63
CA ARG A 124 9.06 -11.64 -10.63
C ARG A 124 7.73 -11.64 -11.34
N ASP A 125 6.68 -11.38 -10.59
CA ASP A 125 5.32 -11.24 -11.10
C ASP A 125 4.58 -10.20 -10.26
N ILE A 126 3.58 -9.57 -10.89
CA ILE A 126 2.75 -8.53 -10.25
C ILE A 126 1.28 -8.87 -10.50
N HIS A 127 0.50 -8.81 -9.43
CA HIS A 127 -0.92 -9.10 -9.42
C HIS A 127 -1.66 -7.91 -8.80
N ILE A 128 -2.57 -7.28 -9.55
CA ILE A 128 -3.35 -6.12 -9.10
C ILE A 128 -4.82 -6.52 -9.00
N ILE A 129 -5.43 -6.27 -7.85
CA ILE A 129 -6.79 -6.68 -7.50
C ILE A 129 -7.63 -5.44 -7.20
N GLY A 130 -8.76 -5.30 -7.89
CA GLY A 130 -9.73 -4.25 -7.62
C GLY A 130 -9.59 -2.99 -8.46
N ALA A 131 -8.53 -2.88 -9.26
CA ALA A 131 -8.30 -1.69 -10.07
C ALA A 131 -9.41 -1.45 -11.11
N ASP A 132 -9.78 -0.17 -11.27
CA ASP A 132 -10.83 0.25 -12.19
C ASP A 132 -10.47 -0.07 -13.64
N ARG A 133 -11.43 -0.65 -14.38
CA ARG A 133 -11.23 -1.08 -15.75
C ARG A 133 -10.99 0.08 -16.71
N GLY A 134 -11.57 1.25 -16.43
CA GLY A 134 -11.36 2.46 -17.22
C GLY A 134 -9.90 2.89 -17.11
N LEU A 135 -9.39 2.99 -15.85
CA LEU A 135 -7.99 3.33 -15.59
C LEU A 135 -7.01 2.31 -16.19
N ILE A 136 -7.31 1.00 -16.08
CA ILE A 136 -6.51 -0.04 -16.74
C ILE A 136 -6.49 0.16 -18.27
N SER A 137 -7.61 0.56 -18.88
CA SER A 137 -7.70 0.76 -20.33
C SER A 137 -6.86 1.94 -20.83
N GLU A 138 -6.53 2.89 -19.97
CA GLU A 138 -5.68 4.06 -20.27
C GLU A 138 -4.18 3.74 -20.27
N LEU A 139 -3.77 2.61 -19.66
CA LEU A 139 -2.39 2.18 -19.66
C LEU A 139 -1.94 1.77 -21.07
N ALA A 140 -0.65 1.96 -21.37
CA ALA A 140 -0.04 1.41 -22.56
C ALA A 140 -0.22 -0.12 -22.63
N GLU A 141 -0.44 -0.66 -23.83
CA GLU A 141 -0.68 -2.10 -23.99
C GLU A 141 0.51 -2.93 -23.48
N GLU A 142 1.73 -2.47 -23.70
CA GLU A 142 2.95 -3.11 -23.22
C GLU A 142 3.00 -3.20 -21.69
N ASP A 143 2.55 -2.16 -20.98
CA ASP A 143 2.51 -2.15 -19.52
C ASP A 143 1.40 -3.06 -18.99
N ARG A 144 0.22 -3.06 -19.65
CA ARG A 144 -0.89 -3.97 -19.28
C ARG A 144 -0.54 -5.45 -19.39
N GLN A 145 0.31 -5.82 -20.33
CA GLN A 145 0.73 -7.21 -20.54
C GLN A 145 1.77 -7.70 -19.51
N ARG A 146 2.32 -6.79 -18.71
CA ARG A 146 3.39 -7.07 -17.74
C ARG A 146 2.85 -7.48 -16.37
N VAL A 147 1.56 -7.26 -16.10
CA VAL A 147 0.90 -7.54 -14.83
C VAL A 147 -0.38 -8.33 -15.03
N THR A 148 -0.84 -9.01 -14.00
CA THR A 148 -2.12 -9.72 -14.02
C THR A 148 -3.15 -8.93 -13.20
N PHE A 149 -4.21 -8.48 -13.87
CA PHE A 149 -5.33 -7.79 -13.22
C PHE A 149 -6.46 -8.76 -12.87
N TYR A 150 -7.07 -8.56 -11.70
CA TYR A 150 -8.20 -9.34 -11.23
C TYR A 150 -9.35 -8.41 -10.84
N ASP A 151 -10.54 -8.66 -11.38
CA ASP A 151 -11.76 -8.08 -10.84
C ASP A 151 -12.13 -8.72 -9.50
N LEU A 152 -12.93 -8.04 -8.68
CA LEU A 152 -13.41 -8.59 -7.40
C LEU A 152 -14.17 -9.90 -7.58
N LYS A 153 -14.91 -10.07 -8.68
CA LYS A 153 -15.60 -11.33 -8.99
C LYS A 153 -14.67 -12.52 -9.26
N ASP A 154 -13.46 -12.25 -9.76
CA ASP A 154 -12.46 -13.30 -10.03
C ASP A 154 -11.86 -13.81 -8.72
N ILE A 155 -11.85 -12.94 -7.70
CA ILE A 155 -11.33 -13.24 -6.35
C ILE A 155 -12.43 -13.82 -5.44
N PHE A 156 -13.65 -13.28 -5.48
CA PHE A 156 -14.72 -13.58 -4.50
C PHE A 156 -15.94 -14.31 -5.08
N GLY A 157 -15.92 -14.78 -6.33
CA GLY A 157 -17.10 -15.36 -7.00
C GLY A 157 -17.62 -16.65 -6.37
N GLU A 158 -16.79 -17.69 -6.24
CA GLU A 158 -17.13 -19.00 -5.65
C GLU A 158 -16.29 -19.31 -4.40
N GLY A 159 -16.03 -18.30 -3.58
CA GLY A 159 -15.10 -18.33 -2.46
C GLY A 159 -13.87 -17.48 -2.75
N ILE A 160 -12.90 -17.46 -1.84
CA ILE A 160 -11.69 -16.64 -2.02
C ILE A 160 -10.67 -17.39 -2.85
N ARG A 161 -10.39 -16.85 -4.03
CA ARG A 161 -9.33 -17.32 -4.93
C ARG A 161 -8.12 -16.39 -4.82
N LEU A 162 -7.00 -16.93 -4.37
CA LEU A 162 -5.74 -16.18 -4.31
C LEU A 162 -5.03 -16.18 -5.67
N PRO A 163 -4.26 -15.12 -5.99
CA PRO A 163 -3.36 -15.11 -7.13
C PRO A 163 -2.38 -16.30 -7.10
N ASP A 164 -2.01 -16.77 -8.28
CA ASP A 164 -1.01 -17.82 -8.40
C ASP A 164 0.40 -17.21 -8.39
N THR A 165 0.91 -16.96 -7.19
CA THR A 165 2.23 -16.40 -6.94
C THR A 165 3.29 -17.50 -6.87
N GLY A 166 4.38 -17.32 -7.61
CA GLY A 166 5.49 -18.30 -7.66
C GLY A 166 6.58 -18.06 -6.62
N TYR A 167 6.55 -16.94 -5.91
CA TYR A 167 7.59 -16.48 -4.97
C TYR A 167 6.98 -16.00 -3.66
N PRO A 168 7.79 -15.76 -2.59
CA PRO A 168 7.34 -15.06 -1.40
C PRO A 168 6.63 -13.76 -1.75
N VAL A 169 5.61 -13.38 -1.00
CA VAL A 169 4.71 -12.28 -1.37
C VAL A 169 5.05 -11.00 -0.63
N PHE A 170 5.20 -9.91 -1.36
CA PHE A 170 5.03 -8.56 -0.87
C PHE A 170 3.58 -8.16 -1.14
N LEU A 171 2.79 -7.97 -0.08
CA LEU A 171 1.38 -7.59 -0.14
C LEU A 171 1.26 -6.09 0.11
N SER A 172 0.82 -5.32 -0.89
CA SER A 172 0.53 -3.89 -0.75
C SER A 172 -0.97 -3.67 -0.76
N ILE A 173 -1.48 -2.91 0.21
CA ILE A 173 -2.90 -2.62 0.40
C ILE A 173 -3.07 -1.10 0.35
N ASP A 174 -3.69 -0.57 -0.72
CA ASP A 174 -4.33 0.73 -0.65
C ASP A 174 -5.78 0.54 -0.21
N LYS A 175 -6.15 1.23 0.86
CA LYS A 175 -7.50 1.13 1.42
C LYS A 175 -8.58 1.75 0.53
N ASP A 176 -8.19 2.50 -0.51
CA ASP A 176 -9.14 3.01 -1.50
C ASP A 176 -9.78 1.90 -2.37
N VAL A 177 -9.24 0.68 -2.35
CA VAL A 177 -9.93 -0.50 -2.91
C VAL A 177 -11.27 -0.76 -2.22
N VAL A 178 -11.44 -0.30 -0.97
CA VAL A 178 -12.67 -0.42 -0.18
C VAL A 178 -13.67 0.65 -0.58
N SER A 179 -14.96 0.28 -0.57
CA SER A 179 -16.06 1.18 -0.92
C SER A 179 -16.15 2.40 0.01
N ASP A 180 -16.46 3.56 -0.55
CA ASP A 180 -16.73 4.82 0.14
C ASP A 180 -17.92 4.76 1.12
N LYS A 181 -18.72 3.69 1.04
CA LYS A 181 -19.81 3.41 2.00
C LYS A 181 -19.31 2.88 3.34
N GLU A 182 -18.10 2.35 3.38
CA GLU A 182 -17.54 1.66 4.55
C GLU A 182 -16.31 2.34 5.14
N LEU A 183 -15.63 3.18 4.33
CA LEU A 183 -14.40 3.85 4.68
C LEU A 183 -14.26 5.14 3.89
N THR A 184 -13.52 6.11 4.39
CA THR A 184 -13.17 7.32 3.66
C THR A 184 -11.66 7.40 3.50
N THR A 185 -11.19 7.47 2.28
CA THR A 185 -9.79 7.68 1.88
C THR A 185 -9.62 9.04 1.19
N ASN A 186 -8.39 9.42 0.87
CA ASN A 186 -8.14 10.69 0.19
C ASN A 186 -8.26 10.62 -1.36
N TRP A 187 -8.39 9.42 -1.92
CA TRP A 187 -8.61 9.19 -3.35
C TRP A 187 -10.00 8.61 -3.61
N ASP A 188 -10.43 8.57 -4.86
CA ASP A 188 -11.63 7.85 -5.30
C ASP A 188 -11.50 6.36 -5.01
N GLN A 189 -12.64 5.72 -4.71
CA GLN A 189 -12.66 4.42 -4.08
C GLN A 189 -13.34 3.35 -4.94
N GLY A 190 -12.92 2.12 -4.70
CA GLY A 190 -13.44 0.92 -5.33
C GLY A 190 -14.76 0.42 -4.74
N GLU A 191 -14.99 -0.87 -4.89
CA GLU A 191 -16.25 -1.53 -4.50
C GLU A 191 -16.03 -2.70 -3.50
N MET A 192 -14.78 -2.95 -3.06
CA MET A 192 -14.49 -4.03 -2.09
C MET A 192 -15.13 -3.71 -0.75
N THR A 193 -15.69 -4.69 -0.07
CA THR A 193 -16.13 -4.51 1.32
C THR A 193 -14.96 -4.72 2.29
N ARG A 194 -15.03 -4.14 3.49
CA ARG A 194 -14.06 -4.40 4.57
C ARG A 194 -13.97 -5.89 4.91
N GLU A 195 -15.10 -6.61 4.89
CA GLU A 195 -15.12 -8.04 5.15
C GLU A 195 -14.35 -8.82 4.08
N GLN A 196 -14.51 -8.45 2.80
CA GLN A 196 -13.78 -9.05 1.70
C GLN A 196 -12.28 -8.80 1.84
N LEU A 197 -11.86 -7.56 2.12
CA LEU A 197 -10.46 -7.21 2.35
C LEU A 197 -9.85 -8.04 3.48
N LEU A 198 -10.46 -8.04 4.66
CA LEU A 198 -9.95 -8.77 5.82
C LEU A 198 -9.92 -10.29 5.57
N SER A 199 -10.92 -10.82 4.88
CA SER A 199 -10.98 -12.25 4.54
C SER A 199 -9.89 -12.62 3.54
N PHE A 200 -9.62 -11.77 2.53
CA PHE A 200 -8.53 -11.96 1.57
C PHE A 200 -7.16 -11.93 2.27
N VAL A 201 -6.92 -10.93 3.12
CA VAL A 201 -5.65 -10.80 3.87
C VAL A 201 -5.41 -12.02 4.76
N LYS A 202 -6.45 -12.51 5.47
CA LYS A 202 -6.34 -13.75 6.29
C LYS A 202 -5.97 -14.96 5.44
N GLU A 203 -6.61 -15.12 4.28
CA GLU A 203 -6.32 -16.23 3.38
C GLU A 203 -4.91 -16.15 2.78
N MET A 204 -4.45 -14.93 2.41
CA MET A 204 -3.07 -14.69 1.96
C MET A 204 -2.06 -15.09 3.03
N LEU A 205 -2.22 -14.58 4.25
CA LEU A 205 -1.32 -14.87 5.37
C LEU A 205 -1.32 -16.35 5.79
N ALA A 206 -2.46 -17.04 5.60
CA ALA A 206 -2.58 -18.45 5.93
C ALA A 206 -1.99 -19.39 4.87
N LYS A 207 -1.98 -19.01 3.60
CA LYS A 207 -1.68 -19.91 2.48
C LYS A 207 -0.44 -19.52 1.66
N LYS A 208 0.04 -18.30 1.80
CA LYS A 208 1.21 -17.77 1.08
C LYS A 208 2.30 -17.36 2.07
N ASP A 209 3.53 -17.37 1.62
CA ASP A 209 4.67 -16.83 2.37
C ASP A 209 4.71 -15.30 2.20
N VAL A 210 3.96 -14.57 3.04
CA VAL A 210 3.92 -13.11 3.01
C VAL A 210 5.08 -12.56 3.82
N ILE A 211 6.09 -12.05 3.12
CA ILE A 211 7.33 -11.54 3.71
C ILE A 211 7.26 -10.07 4.13
N ALA A 212 6.41 -9.28 3.45
CA ALA A 212 6.18 -7.87 3.73
C ALA A 212 4.71 -7.51 3.48
N MET A 213 4.18 -6.54 4.22
CA MET A 213 2.83 -6.02 4.03
C MET A 213 2.83 -4.51 4.23
N ASP A 214 2.43 -3.77 3.19
CA ASP A 214 2.22 -2.33 3.26
C ASP A 214 0.73 -2.01 3.35
N ILE A 215 0.39 -0.97 4.11
CA ILE A 215 -0.98 -0.48 4.29
C ILE A 215 -0.98 1.03 4.08
N CYS A 216 -1.64 1.48 3.02
CA CYS A 216 -1.78 2.85 2.60
C CYS A 216 -3.25 3.27 2.54
N GLY A 217 -3.54 4.53 2.25
CA GLY A 217 -4.91 4.99 1.93
C GLY A 217 -5.67 5.53 3.13
N GLU A 218 -5.04 6.33 4.00
CA GLU A 218 -5.75 7.14 4.99
C GLU A 218 -6.53 8.28 4.31
N CYS A 219 -7.45 8.92 5.04
CA CYS A 219 -7.96 10.24 4.64
C CYS A 219 -6.86 11.31 4.81
N ALA A 220 -6.95 12.41 4.07
CA ALA A 220 -6.03 13.53 4.29
C ALA A 220 -6.52 14.38 5.47
N PRO A 221 -5.59 14.93 6.31
CA PRO A 221 -5.97 15.75 7.47
C PRO A 221 -6.77 17.03 7.12
N ASP A 222 -6.61 17.53 5.90
CA ASP A 222 -7.22 18.75 5.36
C ASP A 222 -8.21 18.46 4.22
N GLN A 223 -8.76 17.25 4.17
CA GLN A 223 -9.66 16.82 3.09
C GLN A 223 -10.96 17.61 3.09
N GLU A 224 -11.20 18.37 2.03
CA GLU A 224 -12.40 19.17 1.88
C GLU A 224 -13.67 18.30 1.81
N GLY A 225 -14.73 18.75 2.50
CA GLY A 225 -16.05 18.07 2.46
C GLY A 225 -16.10 16.77 3.28
N CYS A 226 -15.04 16.41 3.98
CA CYS A 226 -14.93 15.21 4.81
C CYS A 226 -14.98 15.54 6.30
N ASP A 227 -15.64 14.72 7.10
CA ASP A 227 -15.45 14.68 8.56
C ASP A 227 -14.19 13.87 8.86
N VAL A 228 -13.04 14.56 8.90
CA VAL A 228 -11.73 13.93 9.09
C VAL A 228 -11.66 13.15 10.41
N THR A 229 -12.33 13.59 11.48
CA THR A 229 -12.36 12.88 12.77
C THR A 229 -13.06 11.51 12.61
N LYS A 230 -14.18 11.49 11.90
CA LYS A 230 -14.92 10.26 11.63
C LYS A 230 -14.09 9.34 10.70
N ALA A 231 -13.54 9.90 9.62
CA ALA A 231 -12.73 9.16 8.66
C ALA A 231 -11.49 8.53 9.32
N ALA A 232 -10.76 9.27 10.16
CA ALA A 232 -9.62 8.73 10.90
C ALA A 232 -10.05 7.61 11.87
N ALA A 233 -11.21 7.71 12.53
CA ALA A 233 -11.70 6.65 13.40
C ALA A 233 -12.08 5.36 12.62
N GLU A 234 -12.63 5.50 11.41
CA GLU A 234 -12.93 4.37 10.52
C GLU A 234 -11.64 3.70 10.04
N ASN A 235 -10.65 4.48 9.65
CA ASN A 235 -9.33 4.02 9.24
C ASN A 235 -8.58 3.34 10.39
N ASP A 236 -8.53 3.94 11.57
CA ASP A 236 -7.95 3.36 12.79
C ASP A 236 -8.57 1.99 13.13
N SER A 237 -9.90 1.87 12.98
CA SER A 237 -10.60 0.60 13.17
C SER A 237 -10.18 -0.46 12.14
N LEU A 238 -9.98 -0.09 10.88
CA LEU A 238 -9.50 -1.02 9.84
C LEU A 238 -8.03 -1.38 10.06
N ASN A 239 -7.17 -0.43 10.40
CA ASN A 239 -5.77 -0.65 10.72
C ASN A 239 -5.61 -1.67 11.86
N LYS A 240 -6.41 -1.55 12.93
CA LYS A 240 -6.47 -2.55 14.02
C LYS A 240 -6.88 -3.94 13.52
N ALA A 241 -7.90 -4.01 12.66
CA ALA A 241 -8.39 -5.29 12.13
C ALA A 241 -7.38 -5.96 11.20
N LEU A 242 -6.63 -5.18 10.39
CA LEU A 242 -5.54 -5.69 9.54
C LEU A 242 -4.36 -6.21 10.39
N LEU A 243 -4.00 -5.49 11.46
CA LEU A 243 -3.02 -5.96 12.43
C LEU A 243 -3.46 -7.28 13.09
N ASP A 244 -4.74 -7.40 13.49
CA ASP A 244 -5.29 -8.62 14.09
C ASP A 244 -5.29 -9.82 13.13
N CYS A 245 -5.23 -9.59 11.81
CA CYS A 245 -5.00 -10.66 10.84
C CYS A 245 -3.54 -11.11 10.79
N ALA A 246 -2.58 -10.21 11.10
CA ALA A 246 -1.17 -10.39 10.81
C ALA A 246 -0.31 -10.80 12.04
N ILE A 247 -0.79 -10.54 13.24
CA ILE A 247 -0.14 -10.83 14.53
C ILE A 247 -1.06 -11.59 15.47
#